data_67fadc8cd367921a8686f7d2e40cb880
#
_entry.id   67fadc8cd367921a8686f7d2e40cb880
#
_cell.length_a   1.000
_cell.length_b   1.000
_cell.length_c   1.000
_cell.angle_alpha   90.00
_cell.angle_beta   90.00
_cell.angle_gamma   90.00
#
_symmetry.space_group_name_H-M   'P 1'
#
loop_
_entity.id
_entity.type
_entity.pdbx_description
1 polymer ?
#
loop_
_entity_poly.entity_id
_entity_poly.type
_entity_poly.pdbx_seq_one_letter_code
_entity_poly.pdbx_strand_id
1 'polypeptide(L)'
;MAQSLAWTLPGTWQPDWRPKVVRRDTVNKRGDLAFAELGEPALVEACLSDRPGAFDVIVERHRRAVYQLCYRFVGNHEDASDLSQDIFLRAYRGLRSFRGHSSLATWLYRIGVNVCLNRVSVKTPRTESIDERPHVDTRSESASDRMLRDERAARVRAAIADLPRKQRATLILRMYHEMSHQEIADVLGSSVGAVKANFFHALGNLKKLLGDEVF
;
A
#
# COMPACT_ATOMS: atom_id res chain seq x y z
N MET A 1 -24.09 6.30 14.98
CA MET A 1 -23.11 5.37 15.58
C MET A 1 -22.38 4.71 14.44
N ALA A 2 -21.14 5.10 14.17
CA ALA A 2 -20.33 4.54 13.08
C ALA A 2 -19.68 3.25 13.60
N GLN A 3 -20.18 2.11 13.18
CA GLN A 3 -19.51 0.83 13.41
C GLN A 3 -18.26 0.80 12.54
N SER A 4 -17.12 0.82 13.21
CA SER A 4 -15.79 0.60 12.65
C SER A 4 -15.75 -0.79 12.02
N LEU A 5 -15.80 -0.86 10.70
CA LEU A 5 -15.47 -2.07 9.94
C LEU A 5 -13.95 -2.29 10.02
N ALA A 6 -13.50 -2.82 11.14
CA ALA A 6 -12.14 -3.30 11.32
C ALA A 6 -11.95 -4.55 10.45
N TRP A 7 -11.45 -4.38 9.25
CA TRP A 7 -10.96 -5.47 8.41
C TRP A 7 -9.60 -5.92 8.94
N THR A 8 -9.62 -6.79 9.94
CA THR A 8 -8.44 -7.48 10.45
C THR A 8 -7.93 -8.43 9.36
N LEU A 9 -6.73 -8.17 8.85
CA LEU A 9 -6.03 -9.13 7.98
C LEU A 9 -5.59 -10.33 8.82
N PRO A 10 -5.90 -11.55 8.38
CA PRO A 10 -5.47 -12.74 9.08
C PRO A 10 -4.01 -13.07 8.74
N GLY A 11 -3.28 -13.48 9.79
CA GLY A 11 -2.05 -14.23 9.68
C GLY A 11 -0.81 -13.46 9.24
N THR A 12 0.28 -13.76 9.86
CA THR A 12 1.64 -13.28 9.54
C THR A 12 2.07 -13.79 8.17
N TRP A 13 1.58 -13.15 7.09
CA TRP A 13 2.17 -13.31 5.78
C TRP A 13 3.52 -12.58 5.79
N GLN A 14 4.60 -13.33 5.77
CA GLN A 14 5.93 -12.85 5.49
C GLN A 14 6.22 -13.20 4.03
N PRO A 15 6.17 -12.22 3.10
CA PRO A 15 6.71 -12.48 1.77
C PRO A 15 8.19 -12.83 1.92
N ASP A 16 8.62 -13.85 1.21
CA ASP A 16 10.04 -14.19 1.09
C ASP A 16 10.75 -13.15 0.19
N TRP A 17 10.55 -11.88 0.58
CA TRP A 17 11.12 -10.74 -0.09
C TRP A 17 12.45 -10.41 0.58
N ARG A 18 13.49 -10.95 0.02
CA ARG A 18 14.83 -10.42 0.18
C ARG A 18 15.19 -9.72 -1.12
N PRO A 19 15.54 -8.42 -1.10
CA PRO A 19 16.08 -7.81 -2.29
C PRO A 19 17.25 -8.68 -2.77
N LYS A 20 17.26 -9.04 -4.06
CA LYS A 20 18.47 -9.54 -4.71
C LYS A 20 19.46 -8.37 -4.83
N VAL A 21 19.73 -7.71 -3.72
CA VAL A 21 20.86 -6.80 -3.59
C VAL A 21 22.05 -7.71 -3.37
N VAL A 22 23.02 -7.57 -4.26
CA VAL A 22 24.34 -8.16 -4.27
C VAL A 22 24.75 -8.59 -2.86
N ARG A 23 25.01 -9.91 -2.68
CA ARG A 23 25.61 -10.46 -1.49
C ARG A 23 26.87 -9.63 -1.15
N ARG A 24 26.75 -8.72 -0.21
CA ARG A 24 27.85 -8.35 0.67
C ARG A 24 27.59 -9.11 1.96
N ASP A 25 28.34 -10.18 2.08
CA ASP A 25 28.42 -10.99 3.29
C ASP A 25 28.70 -10.07 4.48
N THR A 26 28.05 -10.37 5.60
CA THR A 26 28.04 -9.70 6.90
C THR A 26 26.97 -8.60 7.06
N VAL A 27 25.71 -9.05 7.29
CA VAL A 27 24.71 -8.25 8.00
C VAL A 27 25.30 -7.91 9.38
N ASN A 28 25.72 -6.67 9.56
CA ASN A 28 26.21 -6.19 10.84
C ASN A 28 24.99 -5.94 11.76
N LYS A 29 24.49 -7.00 12.39
CA LYS A 29 23.34 -6.95 13.32
C LYS A 29 23.44 -5.86 14.41
N ARG A 30 24.65 -5.42 14.75
CA ARG A 30 24.87 -4.32 15.70
C ARG A 30 24.60 -2.94 15.09
N GLY A 31 24.86 -2.76 13.80
CA GLY A 31 24.54 -1.51 13.07
C GLY A 31 23.03 -1.34 12.86
N ASP A 32 22.34 -2.42 12.55
CA ASP A 32 20.88 -2.41 12.29
C ASP A 32 20.07 -2.05 13.54
N LEU A 33 20.49 -2.51 14.72
CA LEU A 33 19.87 -2.15 16.00
C LEU A 33 20.05 -0.67 16.34
N ALA A 34 21.20 -0.08 16.00
CA ALA A 34 21.47 1.34 16.26
C ALA A 34 20.57 2.27 15.41
N PHE A 35 20.22 1.87 14.17
CA PHE A 35 19.32 2.65 13.31
C PHE A 35 17.84 2.40 13.61
N ALA A 36 17.49 1.25 14.18
CA ALA A 36 16.11 0.90 14.50
C ALA A 36 15.46 1.84 15.53
N GLU A 37 16.26 2.47 16.38
CA GLU A 37 15.81 3.42 17.41
C GLU A 37 15.81 4.88 16.92
N LEU A 38 16.41 5.18 15.76
CA LEU A 38 16.47 6.55 15.24
C LEU A 38 15.08 7.04 14.79
N GLY A 39 14.82 8.31 15.07
CA GLY A 39 13.70 9.04 14.45
C GLY A 39 13.90 9.21 12.94
N GLU A 40 12.81 9.48 12.20
CA GLU A 40 12.83 9.62 10.73
C GLU A 40 13.90 10.61 10.22
N PRO A 41 14.08 11.82 10.80
CA PRO A 41 15.07 12.76 10.29
C PRO A 41 16.51 12.24 10.39
N ALA A 42 16.87 11.64 11.53
CA ALA A 42 18.19 11.09 11.76
C ALA A 42 18.45 9.86 10.87
N LEU A 43 17.42 9.06 10.62
CA LEU A 43 17.50 7.90 9.71
C LEU A 43 17.72 8.34 8.26
N VAL A 44 17.01 9.37 7.81
CA VAL A 44 17.21 9.96 6.48
C VAL A 44 18.62 10.53 6.34
N GLU A 45 19.11 11.24 7.34
CA GLU A 45 20.47 11.77 7.33
C GLU A 45 21.52 10.65 7.28
N ALA A 46 21.32 9.56 8.03
CA ALA A 46 22.18 8.39 7.96
C ALA A 46 22.21 7.77 6.55
N CYS A 47 21.06 7.71 5.88
CA CYS A 47 20.98 7.24 4.49
C CYS A 47 21.68 8.19 3.51
N LEU A 48 21.53 9.50 3.68
CA LEU A 48 22.17 10.51 2.83
C LEU A 48 23.70 10.55 3.01
N SER A 49 24.18 10.11 4.18
CA SER A 49 25.58 9.91 4.49
C SER A 49 26.12 8.54 4.06
N ASP A 50 25.37 7.81 3.23
CA ASP A 50 25.70 6.48 2.70
C ASP A 50 26.07 5.45 3.80
N ARG A 51 25.47 5.56 5.01
CA ARG A 51 25.72 4.60 6.09
C ARG A 51 25.09 3.25 5.75
N PRO A 52 25.88 2.17 5.70
CA PRO A 52 25.37 0.84 5.35
C PRO A 52 24.26 0.39 6.31
N GLY A 53 23.17 -0.17 5.78
CA GLY A 53 22.01 -0.67 6.55
C GLY A 53 20.98 0.41 6.93
N ALA A 54 21.27 1.70 6.81
CA ALA A 54 20.32 2.75 7.18
C ALA A 54 19.05 2.70 6.33
N PHE A 55 19.18 2.48 5.01
CA PHE A 55 18.01 2.37 4.12
C PHE A 55 17.22 1.08 4.35
N ASP A 56 17.86 0.00 4.78
CA ASP A 56 17.19 -1.27 5.08
C ASP A 56 16.20 -1.10 6.23
N VAL A 57 16.51 -0.22 7.20
CA VAL A 57 15.57 0.14 8.28
C VAL A 57 14.35 0.90 7.75
N ILE A 58 14.52 1.80 6.77
CA ILE A 58 13.39 2.46 6.10
C ILE A 58 12.50 1.42 5.43
N VAL A 59 13.10 0.49 4.68
CA VAL A 59 12.38 -0.61 4.04
C VAL A 59 11.62 -1.43 5.08
N GLU A 60 12.26 -1.86 6.16
CA GLU A 60 11.65 -2.69 7.19
C GLU A 60 10.44 -2.01 7.86
N ARG A 61 10.57 -0.69 8.16
CA ARG A 61 9.47 0.09 8.77
C ARG A 61 8.27 0.25 7.85
N HIS A 62 8.50 0.39 6.56
CA HIS A 62 7.44 0.78 5.61
C HIS A 62 7.00 -0.34 4.66
N ARG A 63 7.71 -1.48 4.60
CA ARG A 63 7.45 -2.57 3.63
C ARG A 63 6.00 -3.05 3.65
N ARG A 64 5.43 -3.25 4.85
CA ARG A 64 4.07 -3.75 5.00
C ARG A 64 3.05 -2.75 4.44
N ALA A 65 3.19 -1.48 4.78
CA ALA A 65 2.28 -0.44 4.33
C ALA A 65 2.38 -0.19 2.82
N VAL A 66 3.59 -0.16 2.27
CA VAL A 66 3.83 -0.02 0.83
C VAL A 66 3.28 -1.23 0.05
N TYR A 67 3.54 -2.44 0.54
CA TYR A 67 2.98 -3.65 -0.07
C TYR A 67 1.45 -3.65 -0.06
N GLN A 68 0.83 -3.30 1.08
CA GLN A 68 -0.62 -3.19 1.19
C GLN A 68 -1.19 -2.17 0.20
N LEU A 69 -0.54 -1.01 0.05
CA LEU A 69 -0.91 -0.03 -0.96
C LEU A 69 -0.93 -0.68 -2.36
N CYS A 70 0.18 -1.32 -2.76
CA CYS A 70 0.28 -1.98 -4.06
C CYS A 70 -0.83 -3.02 -4.26
N TYR A 71 -1.02 -3.89 -3.27
CA TYR A 71 -2.04 -4.93 -3.34
C TYR A 71 -3.46 -4.38 -3.51
N ARG A 72 -3.80 -3.26 -2.84
CA ARG A 72 -5.10 -2.58 -3.03
C ARG A 72 -5.28 -2.03 -4.44
N PHE A 73 -4.18 -1.68 -5.11
CA PHE A 73 -4.24 -1.21 -6.50
C PHE A 73 -4.30 -2.35 -7.52
N VAL A 74 -3.56 -3.44 -7.35
CA VAL A 74 -3.40 -4.46 -8.39
C VAL A 74 -4.21 -5.73 -8.15
N GLY A 75 -4.54 -6.04 -6.89
CA GLY A 75 -5.40 -7.16 -6.52
C GLY A 75 -4.72 -8.53 -6.49
N ASN A 76 -3.44 -8.65 -6.87
CA ASN A 76 -2.69 -9.90 -6.84
C ASN A 76 -1.34 -9.73 -6.14
N HIS A 77 -0.81 -10.82 -5.60
CA HIS A 77 0.39 -10.82 -4.75
C HIS A 77 1.68 -10.61 -5.55
N GLU A 78 1.78 -11.16 -6.74
CA GLU A 78 2.97 -11.07 -7.60
C GLU A 78 3.21 -9.61 -8.03
N ASP A 79 2.24 -8.99 -8.69
CA ASP A 79 2.32 -7.58 -9.08
C ASP A 79 2.53 -6.66 -7.87
N ALA A 80 1.89 -6.95 -6.72
CA ALA A 80 2.06 -6.14 -5.52
C ALA A 80 3.48 -6.22 -4.96
N SER A 81 4.10 -7.39 -5.00
CA SER A 81 5.49 -7.59 -4.61
C SER A 81 6.44 -6.82 -5.53
N ASP A 82 6.29 -6.98 -6.84
CA ASP A 82 7.14 -6.31 -7.84
C ASP A 82 7.04 -4.79 -7.74
N LEU A 83 5.81 -4.26 -7.62
CA LEU A 83 5.60 -2.82 -7.48
C LEU A 83 6.18 -2.29 -6.16
N SER A 84 6.06 -3.04 -5.07
CA SER A 84 6.65 -2.61 -3.79
C SER A 84 8.17 -2.52 -3.85
N GLN A 85 8.83 -3.44 -4.56
CA GLN A 85 10.27 -3.37 -4.82
C GLN A 85 10.63 -2.16 -5.68
N ASP A 86 9.91 -1.92 -6.78
CA ASP A 86 10.13 -0.75 -7.64
C ASP A 86 9.97 0.57 -6.88
N ILE A 87 8.98 0.65 -5.98
CA ILE A 87 8.78 1.81 -5.11
C ILE A 87 10.00 2.06 -4.23
N PHE A 88 10.54 1.04 -3.55
CA PHE A 88 11.72 1.21 -2.71
C PHE A 88 12.98 1.51 -3.51
N LEU A 89 13.15 0.94 -4.69
CA LEU A 89 14.25 1.30 -5.59
C LEU A 89 14.18 2.78 -6.03
N ARG A 90 12.98 3.27 -6.36
CA ARG A 90 12.77 4.69 -6.67
C ARG A 90 12.98 5.58 -5.45
N ALA A 91 12.51 5.14 -4.28
CA ALA A 91 12.74 5.84 -3.02
C ALA A 91 14.23 5.95 -2.71
N TYR A 92 15.00 4.87 -2.84
CA TYR A 92 16.45 4.89 -2.63
C TYR A 92 17.15 5.90 -3.54
N ARG A 93 16.84 5.86 -4.85
CA ARG A 93 17.42 6.80 -5.84
C ARG A 93 16.98 8.24 -5.61
N GLY A 94 15.74 8.43 -5.15
CA GLY A 94 15.13 9.75 -4.95
C GLY A 94 15.33 10.34 -3.56
N LEU A 95 15.94 9.62 -2.61
CA LEU A 95 16.00 10.05 -1.21
C LEU A 95 16.75 11.39 -1.03
N ARG A 96 17.74 11.67 -1.89
CA ARG A 96 18.44 12.96 -1.91
C ARG A 96 17.53 14.16 -2.24
N SER A 97 16.37 13.91 -2.87
CA SER A 97 15.36 14.94 -3.16
C SER A 97 14.31 15.11 -2.04
N PHE A 98 14.33 14.22 -1.04
CA PHE A 98 13.43 14.33 0.10
C PHE A 98 13.86 15.48 1.02
N ARG A 99 13.03 16.50 1.14
CA ARG A 99 13.33 17.73 1.88
C ARG A 99 12.66 17.81 3.26
N GLY A 100 12.00 16.76 3.71
CA GLY A 100 11.33 16.74 5.02
C GLY A 100 10.07 17.62 5.13
N HIS A 101 9.49 18.10 4.02
CA HIS A 101 8.25 18.87 4.03
C HIS A 101 7.00 18.04 4.37
N SER A 102 7.11 16.74 4.37
CA SER A 102 6.09 15.78 4.78
C SER A 102 6.77 14.62 5.52
N SER A 103 5.98 13.73 6.17
CA SER A 103 6.53 12.49 6.70
C SER A 103 7.14 11.63 5.58
N LEU A 104 8.10 10.78 5.94
CA LEU A 104 8.69 9.82 5.01
C LEU A 104 7.62 8.87 4.45
N ALA A 105 6.65 8.48 5.27
CA ALA A 105 5.50 7.67 4.84
C ALA A 105 4.69 8.36 3.74
N THR A 106 4.34 9.64 3.91
CA THR A 106 3.60 10.43 2.90
C THR A 106 4.39 10.51 1.58
N TRP A 107 5.71 10.71 1.67
CA TRP A 107 6.57 10.75 0.50
C TRP A 107 6.65 9.39 -0.23
N LEU A 108 6.77 8.28 0.52
CA LEU A 108 6.71 6.93 -0.03
C LEU A 108 5.36 6.63 -0.69
N TYR A 109 4.26 7.06 -0.08
CA TYR A 109 2.93 6.92 -0.68
C TYR A 109 2.78 7.71 -1.97
N ARG A 110 3.38 8.90 -2.09
CA ARG A 110 3.41 9.67 -3.34
C ARG A 110 4.10 8.89 -4.45
N ILE A 111 5.25 8.28 -4.18
CA ILE A 111 5.94 7.42 -5.14
C ILE A 111 5.06 6.21 -5.47
N GLY A 112 4.52 5.54 -4.45
CA GLY A 112 3.72 4.33 -4.58
C GLY A 112 2.46 4.52 -5.41
N VAL A 113 1.67 5.57 -5.13
CA VAL A 113 0.46 5.87 -5.90
C VAL A 113 0.78 6.13 -7.37
N ASN A 114 1.85 6.89 -7.67
CA ASN A 114 2.24 7.16 -9.05
C ASN A 114 2.66 5.87 -9.78
N VAL A 115 3.44 5.00 -9.13
CA VAL A 115 3.85 3.70 -9.69
C VAL A 115 2.63 2.82 -9.96
N CYS A 116 1.75 2.68 -8.96
CA CYS A 116 0.54 1.85 -9.08
C CYS A 116 -0.43 2.38 -10.15
N LEU A 117 -0.69 3.69 -10.19
CA LEU A 117 -1.56 4.30 -11.20
C LEU A 117 -1.01 4.12 -12.62
N ASN A 118 0.29 4.21 -12.83
CA ASN A 118 0.92 3.96 -14.12
C ASN A 118 0.78 2.48 -14.52
N ARG A 119 1.01 1.54 -13.59
CA ARG A 119 0.85 0.10 -13.86
C ARG A 119 -0.58 -0.24 -14.29
N VAL A 120 -1.57 0.26 -13.56
CA VAL A 120 -2.99 0.02 -13.86
C VAL A 120 -3.41 0.63 -15.20
N SER A 121 -2.78 1.75 -15.64
CA SER A 121 -3.08 2.38 -16.93
C SER A 121 -2.57 1.59 -18.13
N VAL A 122 -1.52 0.80 -17.95
CA VAL A 122 -0.91 -0.01 -19.02
C VAL A 122 -1.61 -1.37 -19.16
N LYS A 123 -2.18 -1.89 -18.07
CA LYS A 123 -2.95 -3.14 -18.11
C LYS A 123 -4.41 -2.88 -18.48
N THR A 124 -4.72 -2.81 -19.77
CA THR A 124 -6.02 -3.09 -20.34
C THR A 124 -5.81 -4.13 -21.44
N PRO A 125 -6.27 -5.37 -21.33
CA PRO A 125 -7.51 -5.90 -20.78
C PRO A 125 -7.30 -6.85 -19.58
N ARG A 126 -8.41 -7.07 -18.87
CA ARG A 126 -8.56 -7.89 -17.66
C ARG A 126 -8.06 -9.33 -17.89
N THR A 127 -6.85 -9.66 -17.46
CA THR A 127 -6.42 -11.04 -17.32
C THR A 127 -6.89 -11.49 -15.95
N GLU A 128 -7.81 -12.44 -15.91
CA GLU A 128 -8.25 -13.11 -14.68
C GLU A 128 -7.06 -13.87 -14.11
N SER A 129 -6.41 -13.33 -13.11
CA SER A 129 -5.45 -14.08 -12.32
C SER A 129 -6.24 -14.96 -11.37
N ILE A 130 -6.12 -16.27 -11.54
CA ILE A 130 -6.59 -17.27 -10.57
C ILE A 130 -5.73 -17.07 -9.31
N ASP A 131 -6.34 -16.47 -8.31
CA ASP A 131 -5.71 -16.15 -7.04
C ASP A 131 -5.51 -17.46 -6.25
N GLU A 132 -4.27 -17.90 -6.10
CA GLU A 132 -3.91 -18.92 -5.11
C GLU A 132 -4.07 -18.29 -3.72
N ARG A 133 -5.09 -18.73 -3.01
CA ARG A 133 -5.54 -18.20 -1.72
C ARG A 133 -4.55 -18.52 -0.61
N PRO A 134 -4.08 -17.55 0.19
CA PRO A 134 -3.45 -17.88 1.46
C PRO A 134 -4.49 -18.55 2.38
N HIS A 135 -4.22 -19.74 2.83
CA HIS A 135 -5.02 -20.44 3.83
C HIS A 135 -4.98 -19.66 5.15
N VAL A 136 -6.12 -19.17 5.56
CA VAL A 136 -6.30 -18.59 6.90
C VAL A 136 -7.01 -19.62 7.76
N ASP A 137 -6.29 -20.10 8.74
CA ASP A 137 -6.80 -21.00 9.77
C ASP A 137 -7.68 -20.20 10.73
N THR A 138 -8.99 -20.17 10.49
CA THR A 138 -9.99 -19.66 11.45
C THR A 138 -10.92 -20.78 11.87
N ARG A 139 -10.72 -21.24 13.07
CA ARG A 139 -11.31 -22.43 13.68
C ARG A 139 -12.80 -22.41 13.96
N SER A 140 -13.64 -21.55 13.37
CA SER A 140 -15.07 -21.51 13.71
C SER A 140 -16.05 -21.04 12.62
N GLU A 141 -15.61 -20.71 11.41
CA GLU A 141 -16.56 -20.32 10.36
C GLU A 141 -16.88 -21.48 9.43
N SER A 142 -18.16 -21.60 9.01
CA SER A 142 -18.56 -22.62 8.03
C SER A 142 -17.88 -22.36 6.67
N ALA A 143 -17.63 -23.41 5.90
CA ALA A 143 -17.06 -23.30 4.57
C ALA A 143 -17.92 -22.40 3.65
N SER A 144 -19.23 -22.40 3.83
CA SER A 144 -20.19 -21.56 3.12
C SER A 144 -20.00 -20.06 3.45
N ASP A 145 -19.84 -19.72 4.74
CA ASP A 145 -19.66 -18.32 5.16
C ASP A 145 -18.34 -17.74 4.65
N ARG A 146 -17.29 -18.56 4.60
CA ARG A 146 -15.99 -18.17 4.01
C ARG A 146 -16.14 -17.88 2.52
N MET A 147 -16.81 -18.75 1.78
CA MET A 147 -17.03 -18.60 0.34
C MET A 147 -17.81 -17.31 0.04
N LEU A 148 -18.89 -17.04 0.77
CA LEU A 148 -19.69 -15.82 0.62
C LEU A 148 -18.87 -14.56 0.94
N ARG A 149 -18.03 -14.61 1.98
CA ARG A 149 -17.17 -13.48 2.34
C ARG A 149 -16.09 -13.22 1.28
N ASP A 150 -15.47 -14.26 0.75
CA ASP A 150 -14.46 -14.16 -0.29
C ASP A 150 -15.06 -13.59 -1.58
N GLU A 151 -16.26 -14.02 -1.95
CA GLU A 151 -17.00 -13.51 -3.10
C GLU A 151 -17.34 -12.02 -2.93
N ARG A 152 -17.86 -11.62 -1.74
CA ARG A 152 -18.12 -10.21 -1.45
C ARG A 152 -16.84 -9.37 -1.53
N ALA A 153 -15.74 -9.86 -0.98
CA ALA A 153 -14.45 -9.19 -1.03
C ALA A 153 -13.94 -9.05 -2.48
N ALA A 154 -14.14 -10.08 -3.32
CA ALA A 154 -13.78 -10.03 -4.74
C ALA A 154 -14.64 -8.99 -5.50
N ARG A 155 -15.96 -8.94 -5.25
CA ARG A 155 -16.86 -7.93 -5.83
C ARG A 155 -16.44 -6.50 -5.44
N VAL A 156 -16.11 -6.26 -4.17
CA VAL A 156 -15.63 -4.95 -3.70
C VAL A 156 -14.31 -4.57 -4.38
N ARG A 157 -13.36 -5.50 -4.48
CA ARG A 157 -12.08 -5.26 -5.18
C ARG A 157 -12.30 -4.89 -6.65
N ALA A 158 -13.18 -5.60 -7.34
CA ALA A 158 -13.55 -5.31 -8.73
C ALA A 158 -14.16 -3.91 -8.87
N ALA A 159 -15.10 -3.55 -8.01
CA ALA A 159 -15.73 -2.23 -8.02
C ALA A 159 -14.71 -1.10 -7.75
N ILE A 160 -13.76 -1.31 -6.83
CA ILE A 160 -12.67 -0.35 -6.60
C ILE A 160 -11.77 -0.24 -7.84
N ALA A 161 -11.54 -1.35 -8.54
CA ALA A 161 -10.72 -1.36 -9.76
C ALA A 161 -11.34 -0.56 -10.91
N ASP A 162 -12.66 -0.48 -10.95
CA ASP A 162 -13.42 0.23 -11.98
C ASP A 162 -13.57 1.74 -11.70
N LEU A 163 -13.14 2.22 -10.53
CA LEU A 163 -13.19 3.64 -10.21
C LEU A 163 -12.20 4.46 -11.06
N PRO A 164 -12.55 5.72 -11.41
CA PRO A 164 -11.61 6.66 -12.00
C PRO A 164 -10.35 6.82 -11.15
N ARG A 165 -9.18 6.96 -11.80
CA ARG A 165 -7.85 6.94 -11.16
C ARG A 165 -7.73 7.75 -9.87
N LYS A 166 -8.19 9.02 -9.88
CA LYS A 166 -8.11 9.89 -8.70
C LYS A 166 -9.07 9.47 -7.58
N GLN A 167 -10.26 9.00 -7.94
CA GLN A 167 -11.24 8.49 -6.98
C GLN A 167 -10.72 7.21 -6.31
N ARG A 168 -10.18 6.27 -7.10
CA ARG A 168 -9.57 5.04 -6.61
C ARG A 168 -8.42 5.32 -5.65
N ALA A 169 -7.47 6.19 -6.03
CA ALA A 169 -6.35 6.55 -5.17
C ALA A 169 -6.82 7.21 -3.86
N THR A 170 -7.76 8.16 -3.93
CA THR A 170 -8.31 8.82 -2.76
C THR A 170 -8.99 7.82 -1.82
N LEU A 171 -9.81 6.92 -2.38
CA LEU A 171 -10.50 5.89 -1.61
C LEU A 171 -9.52 4.96 -0.89
N ILE A 172 -8.53 4.43 -1.62
CA ILE A 172 -7.52 3.52 -1.05
C ILE A 172 -6.76 4.21 0.09
N LEU A 173 -6.24 5.41 -0.13
CA LEU A 173 -5.50 6.14 0.90
C LEU A 173 -6.36 6.47 2.13
N ARG A 174 -7.63 6.82 1.93
CA ARG A 174 -8.53 7.16 3.02
C ARG A 174 -8.97 5.96 3.84
N MET A 175 -9.38 4.86 3.16
CA MET A 175 -10.03 3.72 3.81
C MET A 175 -9.05 2.67 4.34
N TYR A 176 -7.90 2.50 3.69
CA TYR A 176 -6.95 1.45 4.05
C TYR A 176 -5.65 1.96 4.69
N HIS A 177 -5.35 3.24 4.51
CA HIS A 177 -4.17 3.88 5.12
C HIS A 177 -4.54 5.00 6.09
N GLU A 178 -5.84 5.21 6.36
CA GLU A 178 -6.40 6.13 7.37
C GLU A 178 -5.91 7.58 7.23
N MET A 179 -5.42 7.95 6.04
CA MET A 179 -4.86 9.28 5.79
C MET A 179 -5.93 10.36 5.87
N SER A 180 -5.59 11.50 6.43
CA SER A 180 -6.42 12.70 6.40
C SER A 180 -6.57 13.24 4.97
N HIS A 181 -7.60 14.03 4.72
CA HIS A 181 -7.77 14.66 3.40
C HIS A 181 -6.60 15.57 3.03
N GLN A 182 -5.93 16.18 4.02
CA GLN A 182 -4.74 17.00 3.80
C GLN A 182 -3.57 16.14 3.33
N GLU A 183 -3.27 15.05 4.03
CA GLU A 183 -2.18 14.13 3.64
C GLU A 183 -2.41 13.54 2.25
N ILE A 184 -3.68 13.18 1.94
CA ILE A 184 -4.04 12.69 0.60
C ILE A 184 -3.84 13.78 -0.45
N ALA A 185 -4.16 15.03 -0.14
CA ALA A 185 -3.92 16.16 -1.03
C ALA A 185 -2.43 16.33 -1.31
N ASP A 186 -1.60 16.19 -0.28
CA ASP A 186 -0.13 16.22 -0.40
C ASP A 186 0.40 15.06 -1.23
N VAL A 187 -0.12 13.84 -1.02
CA VAL A 187 0.26 12.64 -1.83
C VAL A 187 -0.11 12.81 -3.29
N LEU A 188 -1.34 13.30 -3.57
CA LEU A 188 -1.86 13.38 -4.93
C LEU A 188 -1.48 14.69 -5.67
N GLY A 189 -0.80 15.63 -5.00
CA GLY A 189 -0.53 16.96 -5.55
C GLY A 189 -1.82 17.69 -5.93
N SER A 190 -2.82 17.65 -5.04
CA SER A 190 -4.18 18.15 -5.29
C SER A 190 -4.65 19.05 -4.15
N SER A 191 -5.79 19.73 -4.31
CA SER A 191 -6.39 20.50 -3.22
C SER A 191 -7.23 19.60 -2.31
N VAL A 192 -7.37 19.96 -1.03
CA VAL A 192 -8.23 19.25 -0.07
C VAL A 192 -9.69 19.21 -0.54
N GLY A 193 -10.17 20.29 -1.18
CA GLY A 193 -11.52 20.33 -1.76
C GLY A 193 -11.70 19.27 -2.87
N ALA A 194 -10.72 19.13 -3.76
CA ALA A 194 -10.74 18.14 -4.81
C ALA A 194 -10.67 16.70 -4.25
N VAL A 195 -9.89 16.49 -3.17
CA VAL A 195 -9.82 15.19 -2.47
C VAL A 195 -11.18 14.84 -1.87
N LYS A 196 -11.82 15.77 -1.15
CA LYS A 196 -13.17 15.56 -0.60
C LYS A 196 -14.20 15.22 -1.67
N ALA A 197 -14.18 15.95 -2.80
CA ALA A 197 -15.06 15.68 -3.94
C ALA A 197 -14.79 14.28 -4.55
N ASN A 198 -13.52 13.93 -4.77
CA ASN A 198 -13.15 12.61 -5.28
C ASN A 198 -13.58 11.48 -4.34
N PHE A 199 -13.45 11.67 -3.03
CA PHE A 199 -13.91 10.68 -2.05
C PHE A 199 -15.42 10.50 -2.08
N PHE A 200 -16.18 11.60 -2.09
CA PHE A 200 -17.64 11.58 -2.20
C PHE A 200 -18.10 10.87 -3.48
N HIS A 201 -17.51 11.22 -4.62
CA HIS A 201 -17.84 10.58 -5.90
C HIS A 201 -17.43 9.09 -5.92
N ALA A 202 -16.30 8.73 -5.29
CA ALA A 202 -15.89 7.34 -5.18
C ALA A 202 -16.94 6.50 -4.42
N LEU A 203 -17.42 6.99 -3.29
CA LEU A 203 -18.47 6.31 -2.52
C LEU A 203 -19.79 6.19 -3.31
N GLY A 204 -20.19 7.24 -4.00
CA GLY A 204 -21.38 7.22 -4.87
C GLY A 204 -21.26 6.22 -6.03
N ASN A 205 -20.09 6.12 -6.64
CA ASN A 205 -19.84 5.16 -7.70
C ASN A 205 -19.79 3.72 -7.17
N LEU A 206 -19.17 3.49 -6.01
CA LEU A 206 -19.19 2.18 -5.36
C LEU A 206 -20.61 1.72 -5.03
N LYS A 207 -21.43 2.62 -4.48
CA LYS A 207 -22.83 2.30 -4.21
C LYS A 207 -23.59 1.87 -5.47
N LYS A 208 -23.36 2.53 -6.61
CA LYS A 208 -23.95 2.14 -7.90
C LYS A 208 -23.43 0.79 -8.40
N LEU A 209 -22.14 0.47 -8.21
CA LEU A 209 -21.54 -0.77 -8.69
C LEU A 209 -21.86 -1.99 -7.82
N LEU A 210 -22.03 -1.79 -6.52
CA LEU A 210 -22.23 -2.87 -5.54
C LEU A 210 -23.71 -3.08 -5.19
N GLY A 211 -24.58 -2.11 -5.47
CA GLY A 211 -25.97 -2.12 -5.02
C GLY A 211 -26.12 -1.81 -3.53
N ASP A 212 -27.36 -1.79 -3.04
CA ASP A 212 -27.67 -1.48 -1.63
C ASP A 212 -27.33 -2.62 -0.66
N GLU A 213 -26.96 -3.80 -1.15
CA GLU A 213 -26.67 -5.00 -0.32
C GLU A 213 -25.33 -4.95 0.43
N VAL A 214 -24.48 -3.98 0.14
CA VAL A 214 -23.10 -3.90 0.70
C VAL A 214 -22.92 -2.72 1.66
N PHE A 215 -23.91 -1.82 1.78
CA PHE A 215 -23.88 -0.64 2.63
C PHE A 215 -24.91 -0.69 3.76
#